data_425f329210e129b71ab8ac22b5c760dc
#
_entry.id   425f329210e129b71ab8ac22b5c760dc
#
_cell.length_a   1.000
_cell.length_b   1.000
_cell.length_c   1.000
_cell.angle_alpha   90.00
_cell.angle_beta   90.00
_cell.angle_gamma   90.00
#
_symmetry.space_group_name_H-M   'P 1'
#
loop_
_entity.id
_entity.type
_entity.pdbx_description
1 polymer ?
#
loop_
_entity_poly.entity_id
_entity_poly.type
_entity_poly.pdbx_seq_one_letter_code
_entity_poly.pdbx_strand_id
1 'polypeptide(L)'
;MMQNKGKKYVKKFIILLFWLAVWQILAMCVDNFLLVVTPLQALRALLTLAGQAEFWQSAFGSLWRIVLGFLLGAVLALFLAAVSYRYKIAEEVLQPFMVFCKAVPVAVFAVLLLIWWGSSMLAVAICFLVVFPNIYLNTLEGLKSADRELLEMAEIFRLSFRTRFFYIYRPALKPFLLSAFQLSLGMCWKSGVAAEVIGTPAHSIGGALYLAKIYLDTAELFAWTAVIIVLSVCFEKIIFYGISLFFRWEPACKRPAMPQKTATRERRTLRVGDLGKKYHDHWIFRHVEREFHGGEPYVLDTPSGSGKTTFFRCLCGLERPEEGEVSGIDTFSVQFQEDRLCEDYSAVKNLEMVLGDAALAREILAQLLPEEALDQPCRELSGGMKRRVSLVRAMEAGAQCVLLDEPFTGLDEENRKKAEAYIRRKAGGRILILATHIRPGEELSQTVRMWEVQDFGHGS
;
A
#
# COMPACT_ATOMS: atom_id res chain seq x y z
N MET A 1 -20.55 8.70 -23.29
CA MET A 1 -19.12 8.59 -22.93
C MET A 1 -18.15 8.85 -24.10
N MET A 2 -18.49 8.56 -25.36
CA MET A 2 -17.64 8.80 -26.56
C MET A 2 -17.45 10.27 -26.94
N GLN A 3 -18.46 11.13 -26.79
CA GLN A 3 -18.36 12.57 -27.15
C GLN A 3 -17.35 13.37 -26.31
N ASN A 4 -17.06 12.95 -25.08
CA ASN A 4 -16.13 13.66 -24.20
C ASN A 4 -14.64 13.33 -24.52
N LYS A 5 -14.36 12.18 -25.14
CA LYS A 5 -13.00 11.81 -25.56
C LYS A 5 -12.55 12.64 -26.77
N GLY A 6 -13.42 12.86 -27.76
CA GLY A 6 -13.11 13.69 -28.94
C GLY A 6 -12.75 15.13 -28.59
N LYS A 7 -13.52 15.77 -27.72
CA LYS A 7 -13.25 17.14 -27.24
C LYS A 7 -11.90 17.24 -26.51
N LYS A 8 -11.51 16.19 -25.76
CA LYS A 8 -10.21 16.15 -25.04
C LYS A 8 -9.02 16.05 -26.00
N TYR A 9 -9.14 15.31 -27.08
CA TYR A 9 -8.07 15.22 -28.11
C TYR A 9 -7.95 16.51 -28.91
N VAL A 10 -9.06 17.12 -29.31
CA VAL A 10 -9.08 18.42 -30.02
C VAL A 10 -8.43 19.50 -29.15
N LYS A 11 -8.77 19.57 -27.85
CA LYS A 11 -8.13 20.52 -26.94
C LYS A 11 -6.62 20.34 -26.84
N LYS A 12 -6.14 19.11 -26.74
CA LYS A 12 -4.69 18.82 -26.71
C LYS A 12 -4.00 19.22 -28.01
N PHE A 13 -4.63 18.96 -29.13
CA PHE A 13 -4.10 19.33 -30.44
C PHE A 13 -4.01 20.85 -30.61
N ILE A 14 -5.02 21.60 -30.21
CA ILE A 14 -5.01 23.09 -30.22
C ILE A 14 -3.87 23.61 -29.31
N ILE A 15 -3.67 23.05 -28.14
CA ILE A 15 -2.58 23.44 -27.24
C ILE A 15 -1.21 23.17 -27.89
N LEU A 16 -1.05 22.02 -28.56
CA LEU A 16 0.19 21.70 -29.29
C LEU A 16 0.45 22.72 -30.40
N LEU A 17 -0.56 23.03 -31.22
CA LEU A 17 -0.45 24.04 -32.29
C LEU A 17 -0.10 25.43 -31.74
N PHE A 18 -0.69 25.81 -30.61
CA PHE A 18 -0.38 27.06 -29.94
C PHE A 18 1.13 27.14 -29.57
N TRP A 19 1.68 26.10 -28.94
CA TRP A 19 3.10 26.10 -28.54
C TRP A 19 4.04 26.02 -29.76
N LEU A 20 3.67 25.31 -30.82
CA LEU A 20 4.42 25.36 -32.08
C LEU A 20 4.41 26.73 -32.75
N ALA A 21 3.28 27.43 -32.69
CA ALA A 21 3.18 28.82 -33.20
C ALA A 21 4.04 29.76 -32.37
N VAL A 22 4.02 29.65 -31.03
CA VAL A 22 4.88 30.45 -30.15
C VAL A 22 6.35 30.22 -30.47
N TRP A 23 6.77 28.94 -30.64
CA TRP A 23 8.15 28.58 -31.03
C TRP A 23 8.51 29.20 -32.39
N GLN A 24 7.61 29.08 -33.39
CA GLN A 24 7.82 29.67 -34.73
C GLN A 24 8.02 31.20 -34.65
N ILE A 25 7.17 31.90 -33.86
CA ILE A 25 7.25 33.35 -33.67
C ILE A 25 8.59 33.73 -33.02
N LEU A 26 8.99 33.02 -31.96
CA LEU A 26 10.27 33.25 -31.29
C LEU A 26 11.44 33.06 -32.26
N ALA A 27 11.44 32.00 -33.08
CA ALA A 27 12.49 31.77 -34.07
C ALA A 27 12.56 32.91 -35.13
N MET A 28 11.42 33.45 -35.54
CA MET A 28 11.35 34.59 -36.45
C MET A 28 11.80 35.91 -35.79
N CYS A 29 11.50 36.13 -34.51
CA CYS A 29 11.90 37.32 -33.79
C CYS A 29 13.42 37.39 -33.52
N VAL A 30 14.04 36.23 -33.27
CA VAL A 30 15.49 36.14 -33.02
C VAL A 30 16.29 36.31 -34.33
N ASP A 31 15.73 35.88 -35.46
CA ASP A 31 16.28 35.97 -36.83
C ASP A 31 17.76 35.56 -36.93
N ASN A 32 18.16 34.59 -36.09
CA ASN A 32 19.49 34.04 -36.04
C ASN A 32 19.43 32.51 -35.94
N PHE A 33 19.68 31.83 -37.05
CA PHE A 33 19.61 30.37 -37.17
C PHE A 33 20.63 29.65 -36.28
N LEU A 34 21.69 30.30 -35.83
CA LEU A 34 22.66 29.75 -34.89
C LEU A 34 22.12 29.68 -33.45
N LEU A 35 21.13 30.53 -33.14
CA LEU A 35 20.55 30.59 -31.80
C LEU A 35 19.25 29.80 -31.67
N VAL A 36 18.32 30.01 -32.61
CA VAL A 36 17.00 29.38 -32.58
C VAL A 36 16.57 29.00 -33.99
N VAL A 37 16.29 27.72 -34.17
CA VAL A 37 15.78 27.17 -35.44
C VAL A 37 14.25 27.06 -35.40
N THR A 38 13.63 27.12 -36.57
CA THR A 38 12.19 26.92 -36.70
C THR A 38 11.80 25.45 -36.48
N PRO A 39 10.55 25.16 -36.04
CA PRO A 39 10.05 23.80 -35.90
C PRO A 39 10.22 22.97 -37.17
N LEU A 40 10.08 23.57 -38.34
CA LEU A 40 10.24 22.90 -39.64
C LEU A 40 11.70 22.51 -39.91
N GLN A 41 12.65 23.37 -39.56
CA GLN A 41 14.09 23.07 -39.70
C GLN A 41 14.50 21.93 -38.76
N ALA A 42 14.05 21.97 -37.49
CA ALA A 42 14.29 20.89 -36.54
C ALA A 42 13.68 19.56 -37.01
N LEU A 43 12.47 19.59 -37.58
CA LEU A 43 11.83 18.39 -38.15
C LEU A 43 12.59 17.83 -39.35
N ARG A 44 13.06 18.71 -40.27
CA ARG A 44 13.87 18.27 -41.38
C ARG A 44 15.20 17.63 -40.94
N ALA A 45 15.90 18.26 -39.98
CA ALA A 45 17.10 17.70 -39.36
C ALA A 45 16.83 16.32 -38.76
N LEU A 46 15.73 16.18 -38.00
CA LEU A 46 15.32 14.89 -37.43
C LEU A 46 15.09 13.80 -38.51
N LEU A 47 14.38 14.15 -39.60
CA LEU A 47 14.11 13.19 -40.68
C LEU A 47 15.40 12.79 -41.41
N THR A 48 16.34 13.71 -41.61
CA THR A 48 17.64 13.43 -42.18
C THR A 48 18.48 12.48 -41.28
N LEU A 49 18.52 12.78 -39.99
CA LEU A 49 19.20 11.96 -38.98
C LEU A 49 18.58 10.56 -38.89
N ALA A 50 17.27 10.45 -38.91
CA ALA A 50 16.54 9.19 -38.79
C ALA A 50 16.83 8.22 -39.94
N GLY A 51 17.31 8.73 -41.09
CA GLY A 51 17.80 7.91 -42.21
C GLY A 51 19.18 7.29 -41.99
N GLN A 52 19.91 7.69 -40.98
CA GLN A 52 21.27 7.22 -40.69
C GLN A 52 21.29 6.11 -39.64
N ALA A 53 22.10 5.08 -39.83
CA ALA A 53 22.23 3.97 -38.89
C ALA A 53 22.79 4.43 -37.53
N GLU A 54 23.70 5.40 -37.51
CA GLU A 54 24.31 5.98 -36.32
C GLU A 54 23.30 6.64 -35.39
N PHE A 55 22.24 7.24 -35.94
CA PHE A 55 21.14 7.82 -35.18
C PHE A 55 20.46 6.77 -34.30
N TRP A 56 20.12 5.64 -34.85
CA TRP A 56 19.46 4.56 -34.12
C TRP A 56 20.40 3.91 -33.10
N GLN A 57 21.67 3.74 -33.44
CA GLN A 57 22.69 3.22 -32.52
C GLN A 57 22.81 4.16 -31.30
N SER A 58 22.86 5.49 -31.51
CA SER A 58 22.94 6.47 -30.45
C SER A 58 21.68 6.53 -29.60
N ALA A 59 20.50 6.49 -30.24
CA ALA A 59 19.23 6.48 -29.53
C ALA A 59 19.05 5.25 -28.65
N PHE A 60 19.33 4.03 -29.20
CA PHE A 60 19.24 2.78 -28.45
C PHE A 60 20.34 2.64 -27.39
N GLY A 61 21.56 3.11 -27.67
CA GLY A 61 22.66 3.11 -26.72
C GLY A 61 22.34 3.92 -25.46
N SER A 62 21.83 5.16 -25.65
CA SER A 62 21.41 6.00 -24.52
C SER A 62 20.19 5.42 -23.79
N LEU A 63 19.18 4.97 -24.53
CA LEU A 63 17.99 4.32 -23.94
C LEU A 63 18.42 3.15 -23.04
N TRP A 64 19.30 2.26 -23.54
CA TRP A 64 19.75 1.10 -22.78
C TRP A 64 20.47 1.49 -21.49
N ARG A 65 21.41 2.46 -21.54
CA ARG A 65 22.17 2.91 -20.35
C ARG A 65 21.25 3.53 -19.30
N ILE A 66 20.34 4.41 -19.73
CA ILE A 66 19.40 5.10 -18.83
C ILE A 66 18.42 4.09 -18.20
N VAL A 67 17.84 3.18 -19.02
CA VAL A 67 16.92 2.16 -18.52
C VAL A 67 17.63 1.20 -17.57
N LEU A 68 18.85 0.76 -17.88
CA LEU A 68 19.62 -0.13 -17.00
C LEU A 68 19.92 0.55 -15.65
N GLY A 69 20.39 1.80 -15.64
CA GLY A 69 20.64 2.53 -14.42
C GLY A 69 19.37 2.74 -13.59
N PHE A 70 18.25 3.07 -14.25
CA PHE A 70 16.94 3.19 -13.60
C PHE A 70 16.49 1.88 -12.95
N LEU A 71 16.54 0.77 -13.69
CA LEU A 71 16.08 -0.53 -13.19
C LEU A 71 16.95 -1.04 -12.05
N LEU A 72 18.30 -0.91 -12.15
CA LEU A 72 19.20 -1.28 -11.08
C LEU A 72 18.91 -0.45 -9.81
N GLY A 73 18.75 0.86 -9.96
CA GLY A 73 18.41 1.75 -8.85
C GLY A 73 17.05 1.41 -8.22
N ALA A 74 16.03 1.18 -9.05
CA ALA A 74 14.68 0.88 -8.57
C ALA A 74 14.61 -0.48 -7.86
N VAL A 75 15.18 -1.54 -8.44
CA VAL A 75 15.15 -2.90 -7.85
C VAL A 75 15.89 -2.91 -6.52
N LEU A 76 17.12 -2.34 -6.47
CA LEU A 76 17.88 -2.30 -5.24
C LEU A 76 17.19 -1.44 -4.18
N ALA A 77 16.59 -0.30 -4.57
CA ALA A 77 15.82 0.55 -3.67
C ALA A 77 14.64 -0.16 -3.02
N LEU A 78 13.83 -0.85 -3.82
CA LEU A 78 12.66 -1.62 -3.34
C LEU A 78 13.10 -2.73 -2.38
N PHE A 79 14.15 -3.46 -2.74
CA PHE A 79 14.71 -4.52 -1.90
C PHE A 79 15.23 -3.99 -0.57
N LEU A 80 16.10 -2.98 -0.60
CA LEU A 80 16.69 -2.41 0.63
C LEU A 80 15.66 -1.68 1.49
N ALA A 81 14.63 -1.05 0.91
CA ALA A 81 13.52 -0.49 1.67
C ALA A 81 12.74 -1.57 2.44
N ALA A 82 12.49 -2.73 1.82
CA ALA A 82 11.85 -3.85 2.50
C ALA A 82 12.72 -4.43 3.64
N VAL A 83 14.05 -4.51 3.42
CA VAL A 83 15.01 -4.92 4.47
C VAL A 83 15.04 -3.91 5.62
N SER A 84 15.10 -2.61 5.31
CA SER A 84 15.10 -1.54 6.32
C SER A 84 13.79 -1.45 7.10
N TYR A 85 12.66 -1.72 6.46
CA TYR A 85 11.39 -1.83 7.17
C TYR A 85 11.37 -2.98 8.18
N ARG A 86 12.04 -4.10 7.88
CA ARG A 86 12.12 -5.26 8.77
C ARG A 86 13.20 -5.11 9.85
N TYR A 87 14.32 -4.45 9.53
CA TYR A 87 15.48 -4.33 10.39
C TYR A 87 15.87 -2.85 10.53
N LYS A 88 15.59 -2.26 11.69
CA LYS A 88 15.87 -0.85 11.98
C LYS A 88 17.36 -0.47 11.81
N ILE A 89 18.27 -1.39 12.14
CA ILE A 89 19.71 -1.21 11.94
C ILE A 89 20.03 -0.96 10.46
N ALA A 90 19.38 -1.65 9.53
CA ALA A 90 19.61 -1.42 8.10
C ALA A 90 19.18 -0.01 7.67
N GLU A 91 18.09 0.51 8.22
CA GLU A 91 17.66 1.89 8.00
C GLU A 91 18.72 2.87 8.53
N GLU A 92 19.18 2.69 9.76
CA GLU A 92 20.17 3.56 10.42
C GLU A 92 21.51 3.59 9.67
N VAL A 93 21.95 2.45 9.14
CA VAL A 93 23.18 2.33 8.33
C VAL A 93 23.04 2.99 6.95
N LEU A 94 21.88 2.83 6.31
CA LEU A 94 21.67 3.37 4.95
C LEU A 94 21.35 4.86 4.93
N GLN A 95 20.78 5.40 6.01
CA GLN A 95 20.37 6.81 6.07
C GLN A 95 21.47 7.81 5.72
N PRO A 96 22.70 7.74 6.26
CA PRO A 96 23.78 8.67 5.90
C PRO A 96 24.11 8.60 4.41
N PHE A 97 24.13 7.41 3.82
CA PHE A 97 24.37 7.23 2.39
C PHE A 97 23.27 7.88 1.53
N MET A 98 22.00 7.75 1.93
CA MET A 98 20.89 8.40 1.23
C MET A 98 21.01 9.93 1.27
N VAL A 99 21.38 10.48 2.43
CA VAL A 99 21.62 11.92 2.58
C VAL A 99 22.77 12.37 1.69
N PHE A 100 23.88 11.63 1.68
CA PHE A 100 25.04 11.90 0.82
C PHE A 100 24.66 11.92 -0.66
N CYS A 101 23.95 10.91 -1.15
CA CYS A 101 23.51 10.82 -2.56
C CYS A 101 22.61 11.99 -2.97
N LYS A 102 21.79 12.51 -2.05
CA LYS A 102 20.87 13.65 -2.31
C LYS A 102 21.57 15.00 -2.20
N ALA A 103 22.56 15.14 -1.34
CA ALA A 103 23.24 16.40 -1.09
C ALA A 103 24.30 16.75 -2.15
N VAL A 104 24.97 15.73 -2.70
CA VAL A 104 26.05 15.95 -3.66
C VAL A 104 25.51 16.24 -5.05
N PRO A 105 25.92 17.34 -5.69
CA PRO A 105 25.53 17.67 -7.05
C PRO A 105 25.92 16.55 -8.05
N VAL A 106 25.01 16.24 -8.97
CA VAL A 106 25.24 15.19 -9.99
C VAL A 106 26.52 15.42 -10.81
N ALA A 107 26.88 16.67 -11.09
CA ALA A 107 28.10 17.02 -11.82
C ALA A 107 29.39 16.58 -11.10
N VAL A 108 29.43 16.66 -9.75
CA VAL A 108 30.58 16.20 -8.95
C VAL A 108 30.70 14.68 -9.04
N PHE A 109 29.59 13.95 -8.90
CA PHE A 109 29.57 12.51 -9.12
C PHE A 109 30.04 12.14 -10.54
N ALA A 110 29.58 12.88 -11.55
CA ALA A 110 29.93 12.60 -12.94
C ALA A 110 31.45 12.65 -13.16
N VAL A 111 32.15 13.64 -12.61
CA VAL A 111 33.60 13.73 -12.72
C VAL A 111 34.32 12.57 -12.01
N LEU A 112 33.90 12.23 -10.79
CA LEU A 112 34.52 11.14 -10.02
C LEU A 112 34.28 9.79 -10.70
N LEU A 113 33.06 9.50 -11.13
CA LEU A 113 32.72 8.25 -11.78
C LEU A 113 33.34 8.09 -13.16
N LEU A 114 33.53 9.21 -13.87
CA LEU A 114 34.26 9.21 -15.16
C LEU A 114 35.70 8.75 -14.97
N ILE A 115 36.36 9.19 -13.91
CA ILE A 115 37.73 8.79 -13.59
C ILE A 115 37.78 7.30 -13.21
N TRP A 116 36.80 6.80 -12.45
CA TRP A 116 36.85 5.44 -11.92
C TRP A 116 36.36 4.38 -12.93
N TRP A 117 35.27 4.67 -13.69
CA TRP A 117 34.57 3.67 -14.51
C TRP A 117 34.54 4.02 -15.99
N GLY A 118 35.09 5.17 -16.38
CA GLY A 118 35.10 5.62 -17.77
C GLY A 118 33.74 6.10 -18.26
N SER A 119 33.72 6.51 -19.52
CA SER A 119 32.55 7.16 -20.14
C SER A 119 31.37 6.22 -20.39
N SER A 120 31.61 4.94 -20.64
CA SER A 120 30.56 3.98 -21.04
C SER A 120 29.57 3.66 -19.95
N MET A 121 30.00 3.61 -18.66
CA MET A 121 29.17 3.30 -17.51
C MET A 121 28.69 4.54 -16.76
N LEU A 122 29.17 5.73 -17.12
CA LEU A 122 28.86 6.96 -16.42
C LEU A 122 27.35 7.24 -16.31
N ALA A 123 26.62 7.16 -17.43
CA ALA A 123 25.19 7.40 -17.46
C ALA A 123 24.41 6.38 -16.61
N VAL A 124 24.81 5.09 -16.63
CA VAL A 124 24.22 4.04 -15.82
C VAL A 124 24.37 4.37 -14.32
N ALA A 125 25.58 4.71 -13.90
CA ALA A 125 25.89 5.01 -12.52
C ALA A 125 25.18 6.28 -12.00
N ILE A 126 25.14 7.33 -12.81
CA ILE A 126 24.44 8.58 -12.46
C ILE A 126 22.93 8.34 -12.35
N CYS A 127 22.32 7.60 -13.31
CA CYS A 127 20.92 7.24 -13.24
C CYS A 127 20.61 6.42 -11.98
N PHE A 128 21.46 5.45 -11.64
CA PHE A 128 21.35 4.67 -10.42
C PHE A 128 21.39 5.58 -9.17
N LEU A 129 22.39 6.45 -9.04
CA LEU A 129 22.55 7.33 -7.87
C LEU A 129 21.40 8.31 -7.67
N VAL A 130 20.74 8.74 -8.76
CA VAL A 130 19.59 9.65 -8.70
C VAL A 130 18.31 8.92 -8.36
N VAL A 131 18.11 7.73 -8.91
CA VAL A 131 16.87 6.94 -8.77
C VAL A 131 16.82 6.24 -7.42
N PHE A 132 17.93 5.65 -6.99
CA PHE A 132 18.01 4.78 -5.82
C PHE A 132 17.52 5.45 -4.52
N PRO A 133 18.03 6.62 -4.08
CA PRO A 133 17.60 7.23 -2.82
C PRO A 133 16.13 7.69 -2.87
N ASN A 134 15.67 8.15 -4.04
CA ASN A 134 14.29 8.60 -4.20
C ASN A 134 13.28 7.46 -4.01
N ILE A 135 13.50 6.34 -4.70
CA ILE A 135 12.61 5.18 -4.62
C ILE A 135 12.73 4.52 -3.25
N TYR A 136 13.96 4.42 -2.69
CA TYR A 136 14.16 3.83 -1.37
C TYR A 136 13.39 4.57 -0.27
N LEU A 137 13.56 5.89 -0.15
CA LEU A 137 12.92 6.66 0.91
C LEU A 137 11.38 6.63 0.80
N ASN A 138 10.85 6.85 -0.40
CA ASN A 138 9.40 6.80 -0.59
C ASN A 138 8.82 5.41 -0.36
N THR A 139 9.53 4.33 -0.75
CA THR A 139 9.08 2.97 -0.47
C THR A 139 9.07 2.68 1.02
N LEU A 140 10.11 3.09 1.74
CA LEU A 140 10.21 2.90 3.19
C LEU A 140 9.08 3.65 3.92
N GLU A 141 8.84 4.92 3.57
CA GLU A 141 7.71 5.70 4.12
C GLU A 141 6.36 5.08 3.78
N GLY A 142 6.19 4.58 2.55
CA GLY A 142 4.96 3.88 2.16
C GLY A 142 4.74 2.57 2.92
N LEU A 143 5.81 1.83 3.26
CA LEU A 143 5.70 0.65 4.13
C LEU A 143 5.32 1.01 5.57
N LYS A 144 5.90 2.11 6.10
CA LYS A 144 5.60 2.61 7.45
C LYS A 144 4.21 3.22 7.57
N SER A 145 3.64 3.71 6.47
CA SER A 145 2.28 4.27 6.42
C SER A 145 1.18 3.21 6.44
N ALA A 146 1.53 1.92 6.41
CA ALA A 146 0.54 0.85 6.51
C ALA A 146 -0.22 0.95 7.83
N ASP A 147 -1.55 0.87 7.73
CA ASP A 147 -2.45 1.00 8.87
C ASP A 147 -2.18 -0.08 9.92
N ARG A 148 -1.81 0.35 11.13
CA ARG A 148 -1.50 -0.52 12.26
C ARG A 148 -2.71 -1.35 12.68
N GLU A 149 -3.91 -0.79 12.62
CA GLU A 149 -5.14 -1.48 13.01
C GLU A 149 -5.45 -2.63 12.04
N LEU A 150 -5.21 -2.43 10.73
CA LEU A 150 -5.34 -3.48 9.74
C LEU A 150 -4.25 -4.57 9.92
N LEU A 151 -3.05 -4.20 10.35
CA LEU A 151 -1.99 -5.17 10.63
C LEU A 151 -2.31 -5.99 11.88
N GLU A 152 -2.83 -5.39 12.95
CA GLU A 152 -3.32 -6.08 14.15
C GLU A 152 -4.47 -7.04 13.79
N MET A 153 -5.43 -6.59 12.99
CA MET A 153 -6.49 -7.44 12.45
C MET A 153 -5.91 -8.64 11.68
N ALA A 154 -4.95 -8.39 10.80
CA ALA A 154 -4.32 -9.43 10.01
C ALA A 154 -3.51 -10.43 10.86
N GLU A 155 -3.00 -10.02 12.02
CA GLU A 155 -2.33 -10.89 12.99
C GLU A 155 -3.33 -11.83 13.67
N ILE A 156 -4.41 -11.28 14.20
CA ILE A 156 -5.49 -12.04 14.86
C ILE A 156 -6.09 -13.10 13.92
N PHE A 157 -6.40 -12.70 12.69
CA PHE A 157 -6.94 -13.63 11.68
C PHE A 157 -5.87 -14.50 11.03
N ARG A 158 -4.61 -14.39 11.45
CA ARG A 158 -3.46 -15.18 10.94
C ARG A 158 -3.35 -15.12 9.42
N LEU A 159 -3.61 -13.94 8.83
CA LEU A 159 -3.53 -13.77 7.38
C LEU A 159 -2.11 -14.08 6.88
N SER A 160 -2.03 -14.77 5.74
CA SER A 160 -0.74 -15.09 5.13
C SER A 160 0.04 -13.83 4.75
N PHE A 161 1.37 -13.94 4.68
CA PHE A 161 2.21 -12.81 4.25
C PHE A 161 1.76 -12.25 2.89
N ARG A 162 1.37 -13.12 1.94
CA ARG A 162 0.86 -12.69 0.63
C ARG A 162 -0.41 -11.86 0.77
N THR A 163 -1.39 -12.31 1.56
CA THR A 163 -2.63 -11.57 1.80
C THR A 163 -2.34 -10.21 2.44
N ARG A 164 -1.50 -10.16 3.48
CA ARG A 164 -1.07 -8.89 4.12
C ARG A 164 -0.41 -7.95 3.12
N PHE A 165 0.50 -8.47 2.28
CA PHE A 165 1.19 -7.65 1.28
C PHE A 165 0.22 -7.08 0.26
N PHE A 166 -0.61 -7.91 -0.37
CA PHE A 166 -1.48 -7.46 -1.46
C PHE A 166 -2.64 -6.58 -0.99
N TYR A 167 -3.17 -6.78 0.22
CA TYR A 167 -4.39 -6.12 0.68
C TYR A 167 -4.17 -5.03 1.74
N ILE A 168 -2.99 -4.98 2.37
CA ILE A 168 -2.66 -3.94 3.36
C ILE A 168 -1.47 -3.10 2.89
N TYR A 169 -0.30 -3.72 2.68
CA TYR A 169 0.90 -2.96 2.33
C TYR A 169 0.85 -2.36 0.92
N ARG A 170 0.39 -3.10 -0.08
CA ARG A 170 0.36 -2.62 -1.46
C ARG A 170 -0.54 -1.38 -1.64
N PRO A 171 -1.77 -1.31 -1.13
CA PRO A 171 -2.58 -0.09 -1.18
C PRO A 171 -1.90 1.10 -0.50
N ALA A 172 -1.30 0.90 0.68
CA ALA A 172 -0.54 1.94 1.39
C ALA A 172 0.67 2.44 0.58
N LEU A 173 1.40 1.53 -0.08
CA LEU A 173 2.54 1.86 -0.94
C LEU A 173 2.17 2.63 -2.21
N LYS A 174 0.95 2.48 -2.72
CA LYS A 174 0.55 2.98 -4.04
C LYS A 174 0.85 4.46 -4.27
N PRO A 175 0.40 5.41 -3.42
CA PRO A 175 0.65 6.83 -3.63
C PRO A 175 2.14 7.17 -3.57
N PHE A 176 2.89 6.54 -2.68
CA PHE A 176 4.33 6.76 -2.52
C PHE A 176 5.12 6.26 -3.73
N LEU A 177 4.82 5.05 -4.21
CA LEU A 177 5.48 4.49 -5.39
C LEU A 177 5.17 5.29 -6.66
N LEU A 178 3.91 5.67 -6.88
CA LEU A 178 3.55 6.49 -8.03
C LEU A 178 4.31 7.81 -8.04
N SER A 179 4.37 8.51 -6.92
CA SER A 179 5.12 9.77 -6.77
C SER A 179 6.62 9.57 -6.97
N ALA A 180 7.20 8.55 -6.32
CA ALA A 180 8.63 8.23 -6.43
C ALA A 180 9.04 7.91 -7.86
N PHE A 181 8.28 7.06 -8.55
CA PHE A 181 8.58 6.69 -9.93
C PHE A 181 8.42 7.89 -10.88
N GLN A 182 7.37 8.70 -10.72
CA GLN A 182 7.17 9.90 -11.55
C GLN A 182 8.35 10.86 -11.44
N LEU A 183 8.78 11.17 -10.22
CA LEU A 183 9.92 12.05 -9.98
C LEU A 183 11.22 11.44 -10.51
N SER A 184 11.47 10.16 -10.20
CA SER A 184 12.72 9.48 -10.57
C SER A 184 12.87 9.31 -12.08
N LEU A 185 11.79 9.05 -12.82
CA LEU A 185 11.82 8.94 -14.29
C LEU A 185 12.26 10.25 -14.93
N GLY A 186 11.65 11.37 -14.53
CA GLY A 186 12.03 12.69 -15.07
C GLY A 186 13.47 13.09 -14.74
N MET A 187 13.92 12.83 -13.51
CA MET A 187 15.29 13.11 -13.09
C MET A 187 16.30 12.19 -13.78
N CYS A 188 15.99 10.92 -13.96
CA CYS A 188 16.85 9.93 -14.58
C CYS A 188 17.23 10.33 -16.03
N TRP A 189 16.25 10.72 -16.84
CA TRP A 189 16.52 11.19 -18.20
C TRP A 189 17.38 12.44 -18.24
N LYS A 190 17.08 13.44 -17.44
CA LYS A 190 17.87 14.67 -17.37
C LYS A 190 19.32 14.42 -16.96
N SER A 191 19.50 13.63 -15.89
CA SER A 191 20.83 13.35 -15.34
C SER A 191 21.61 12.37 -16.23
N GLY A 192 20.95 11.39 -16.83
CA GLY A 192 21.58 10.41 -17.72
C GLY A 192 22.10 11.05 -19.00
N VAL A 193 21.31 11.88 -19.68
CA VAL A 193 21.75 12.63 -20.86
C VAL A 193 22.85 13.62 -20.49
N ALA A 194 22.74 14.34 -19.36
CA ALA A 194 23.79 15.24 -18.91
C ALA A 194 25.11 14.49 -18.63
N ALA A 195 25.05 13.30 -18.07
CA ALA A 195 26.21 12.44 -17.86
C ALA A 195 26.84 12.00 -19.20
N GLU A 196 26.02 11.68 -20.21
CA GLU A 196 26.53 11.36 -21.55
C GLU A 196 27.17 12.55 -22.25
N VAL A 197 26.65 13.78 -22.06
CA VAL A 197 27.27 15.00 -22.59
C VAL A 197 28.63 15.25 -21.94
N ILE A 198 28.78 14.93 -20.65
CA ILE A 198 30.07 15.06 -19.93
C ILE A 198 31.06 13.96 -20.35
N GLY A 199 30.59 12.73 -20.41
CA GLY A 199 31.43 11.56 -20.66
C GLY A 199 31.63 11.24 -22.13
N THR A 200 30.80 11.77 -23.02
CA THR A 200 30.82 11.54 -24.47
C THR A 200 31.07 10.08 -24.89
N PRO A 201 30.27 9.10 -24.37
CA PRO A 201 30.47 7.72 -24.76
C PRO A 201 30.11 7.49 -26.23
N ALA A 202 30.75 6.50 -26.85
CA ALA A 202 30.42 6.13 -28.23
C ALA A 202 28.93 5.75 -28.37
N HIS A 203 28.33 6.10 -29.49
CA HIS A 203 26.93 5.84 -29.81
C HIS A 203 26.00 6.29 -28.67
N SER A 204 25.96 7.60 -28.41
CA SER A 204 25.09 8.20 -27.39
C SER A 204 24.46 9.49 -27.88
N ILE A 205 23.25 9.75 -27.38
CA ILE A 205 22.54 11.02 -27.63
C ILE A 205 23.35 12.19 -27.03
N GLY A 206 23.89 12.02 -25.81
CA GLY A 206 24.71 13.04 -25.19
C GLY A 206 25.99 13.35 -25.96
N GLY A 207 26.65 12.35 -26.56
CA GLY A 207 27.78 12.53 -27.44
C GLY A 207 27.40 13.27 -28.73
N ALA A 208 26.27 12.92 -29.35
CA ALA A 208 25.75 13.62 -30.52
C ALA A 208 25.41 15.10 -30.20
N LEU A 209 24.76 15.36 -29.07
CA LEU A 209 24.50 16.74 -28.59
C LEU A 209 25.79 17.52 -28.37
N TYR A 210 26.83 16.88 -27.84
CA TYR A 210 28.11 17.51 -27.62
C TYR A 210 28.78 17.89 -28.95
N LEU A 211 28.75 17.01 -29.96
CA LEU A 211 29.27 17.31 -31.31
C LEU A 211 28.46 18.40 -32.01
N ALA A 212 27.13 18.32 -31.99
CA ALA A 212 26.27 19.37 -32.54
C ALA A 212 26.53 20.76 -31.91
N LYS A 213 26.84 20.79 -30.60
CA LYS A 213 27.28 22.01 -29.91
C LYS A 213 28.62 22.54 -30.46
N ILE A 214 29.61 21.67 -30.67
CA ILE A 214 30.93 22.09 -31.19
C ILE A 214 30.82 22.63 -32.61
N TYR A 215 30.00 21.97 -33.45
CA TYR A 215 29.80 22.40 -34.84
C TYR A 215 28.76 23.52 -35.00
N LEU A 216 28.17 24.01 -33.88
CA LEU A 216 27.12 25.02 -33.86
C LEU A 216 25.90 24.63 -34.72
N ASP A 217 25.64 23.33 -34.87
CA ASP A 217 24.43 22.81 -35.55
C ASP A 217 23.23 22.80 -34.59
N THR A 218 22.57 23.93 -34.53
CA THR A 218 21.39 24.14 -33.66
C THR A 218 20.20 23.30 -34.14
N ALA A 219 20.08 23.01 -35.46
CA ALA A 219 18.98 22.18 -35.95
C ALA A 219 19.11 20.73 -35.45
N GLU A 220 20.33 20.21 -35.43
CA GLU A 220 20.63 18.88 -34.87
C GLU A 220 20.38 18.82 -33.35
N LEU A 221 20.79 19.88 -32.60
CA LEU A 221 20.50 19.98 -31.16
C LEU A 221 19.01 19.88 -30.84
N PHE A 222 18.18 20.61 -31.61
CA PHE A 222 16.72 20.55 -31.43
C PHE A 222 16.13 19.21 -31.85
N ALA A 223 16.67 18.57 -32.91
CA ALA A 223 16.26 17.25 -33.35
C ALA A 223 16.54 16.20 -32.26
N TRP A 224 17.72 16.15 -31.67
CA TRP A 224 18.06 15.24 -30.58
C TRP A 224 17.25 15.54 -29.31
N THR A 225 16.96 16.82 -29.02
CA THR A 225 16.08 17.19 -27.91
C THR A 225 14.68 16.59 -28.09
N ALA A 226 14.14 16.63 -29.33
CA ALA A 226 12.84 16.01 -29.61
C ALA A 226 12.90 14.48 -29.42
N VAL A 227 13.99 13.80 -29.82
CA VAL A 227 14.19 12.36 -29.58
C VAL A 227 14.19 12.04 -28.08
N ILE A 228 14.90 12.81 -27.27
CA ILE A 228 14.94 12.65 -25.81
C ILE A 228 13.53 12.73 -25.23
N ILE A 229 12.76 13.76 -25.63
CA ILE A 229 11.38 13.94 -25.15
C ILE A 229 10.53 12.72 -25.51
N VAL A 230 10.59 12.24 -26.75
CA VAL A 230 9.81 11.08 -27.20
C VAL A 230 10.19 9.83 -26.43
N LEU A 231 11.49 9.52 -26.31
CA LEU A 231 11.98 8.35 -25.58
C LEU A 231 11.61 8.41 -24.10
N SER A 232 11.76 9.57 -23.47
CA SER A 232 11.38 9.78 -22.06
C SER A 232 9.89 9.53 -21.84
N VAL A 233 9.03 10.11 -22.67
CA VAL A 233 7.56 9.91 -22.56
C VAL A 233 7.16 8.46 -22.84
N CYS A 234 7.79 7.80 -23.81
CA CYS A 234 7.53 6.39 -24.08
C CYS A 234 7.93 5.51 -22.90
N PHE A 235 9.12 5.74 -22.35
CA PHE A 235 9.62 4.99 -21.20
C PHE A 235 8.72 5.21 -19.96
N GLU A 236 8.35 6.45 -19.67
CA GLU A 236 7.42 6.79 -18.60
C GLU A 236 6.09 6.03 -18.74
N LYS A 237 5.47 6.04 -19.92
CA LYS A 237 4.23 5.32 -20.18
C LYS A 237 4.36 3.81 -19.97
N ILE A 238 5.47 3.21 -20.40
CA ILE A 238 5.73 1.77 -20.23
C ILE A 238 5.82 1.42 -18.74
N ILE A 239 6.59 2.18 -17.98
CA ILE A 239 6.73 1.96 -16.52
C ILE A 239 5.40 2.13 -15.81
N PHE A 240 4.64 3.23 -16.07
CA PHE A 240 3.34 3.42 -15.43
C PHE A 240 2.30 2.39 -15.87
N TYR A 241 2.37 1.89 -17.08
CA TYR A 241 1.53 0.76 -17.51
C TYR A 241 1.84 -0.50 -16.70
N GLY A 242 3.13 -0.84 -16.53
CA GLY A 242 3.56 -1.96 -15.68
C GLY A 242 3.13 -1.80 -14.22
N ILE A 243 3.31 -0.61 -13.63
CA ILE A 243 2.84 -0.29 -12.28
C ILE A 243 1.31 -0.45 -12.20
N SER A 244 0.57 0.05 -13.18
CA SER A 244 -0.89 -0.07 -13.22
C SER A 244 -1.36 -1.53 -13.26
N LEU A 245 -0.68 -2.40 -14.02
CA LEU A 245 -0.95 -3.84 -14.04
C LEU A 245 -0.67 -4.48 -12.68
N PHE A 246 0.44 -4.13 -12.03
CA PHE A 246 0.77 -4.62 -10.69
C PHE A 246 -0.30 -4.26 -9.66
N PHE A 247 -0.82 -3.02 -9.69
CA PHE A 247 -1.88 -2.59 -8.76
C PHE A 247 -3.28 -3.10 -9.10
N ARG A 248 -3.54 -3.53 -10.33
CA ARG A 248 -4.81 -4.15 -10.74
C ARG A 248 -4.88 -5.64 -10.43
N TRP A 249 -3.72 -6.29 -10.30
CA TRP A 249 -3.69 -7.72 -10.06
C TRP A 249 -4.13 -8.05 -8.63
N GLU A 250 -5.21 -8.82 -8.49
CA GLU A 250 -5.74 -9.28 -7.22
C GLU A 250 -5.58 -10.80 -7.13
N PRO A 251 -4.61 -11.30 -6.36
CA PRO A 251 -4.45 -12.73 -6.17
C PRO A 251 -5.61 -13.29 -5.34
N ALA A 252 -5.99 -14.53 -5.61
CA ALA A 252 -6.93 -15.26 -4.77
C ALA A 252 -6.39 -15.41 -3.34
N CYS A 253 -7.24 -15.22 -2.35
CA CYS A 253 -6.88 -15.41 -0.96
C CYS A 253 -6.81 -16.91 -0.64
N LYS A 254 -5.81 -17.30 0.14
CA LYS A 254 -5.75 -18.65 0.71
C LYS A 254 -6.32 -18.59 2.12
N ARG A 255 -7.13 -19.58 2.45
CA ARG A 255 -7.64 -19.73 3.82
C ARG A 255 -6.48 -19.69 4.82
N PRO A 256 -6.55 -18.84 5.85
CA PRO A 256 -5.55 -18.83 6.91
C PRO A 256 -5.45 -20.21 7.56
N ALA A 257 -4.25 -20.59 7.99
CA ALA A 257 -4.02 -21.81 8.73
C ALA A 257 -4.54 -21.66 10.18
N MET A 258 -5.85 -21.49 10.34
CA MET A 258 -6.49 -21.68 11.63
C MET A 258 -6.46 -23.17 11.94
N PRO A 259 -5.91 -23.63 13.06
CA PRO A 259 -5.94 -25.02 13.42
C PRO A 259 -7.42 -25.44 13.59
N GLN A 260 -7.95 -26.10 12.59
CA GLN A 260 -9.16 -26.90 12.73
C GLN A 260 -8.74 -28.14 13.53
N LYS A 261 -8.52 -28.01 14.82
CA LYS A 261 -8.54 -29.19 15.66
C LYS A 261 -9.96 -29.74 15.57
N THR A 262 -10.06 -30.89 14.93
CA THR A 262 -11.21 -31.81 14.92
C THR A 262 -11.99 -31.68 16.22
N ALA A 263 -13.26 -31.47 16.07
CA ALA A 263 -14.23 -31.26 17.14
C ALA A 263 -14.28 -32.48 18.09
N THR A 264 -13.30 -32.59 18.96
CA THR A 264 -13.51 -33.31 20.21
C THR A 264 -14.35 -32.38 21.10
N ARG A 265 -15.51 -32.86 21.49
CA ARG A 265 -16.51 -32.22 22.36
C ARG A 265 -16.00 -31.95 23.79
N GLU A 266 -14.71 -31.83 24.04
CA GLU A 266 -14.19 -31.34 25.30
C GLU A 266 -14.55 -29.86 25.46
N ARG A 267 -15.21 -29.51 26.54
CA ARG A 267 -15.56 -28.13 26.91
C ARG A 267 -14.29 -27.29 26.86
N ARG A 268 -14.15 -26.48 25.83
CA ARG A 268 -13.02 -25.54 25.70
C ARG A 268 -13.17 -24.51 26.80
N THR A 269 -12.13 -24.31 27.58
CA THR A 269 -12.11 -23.34 28.69
C THR A 269 -10.99 -22.35 28.43
N LEU A 270 -11.33 -21.07 28.39
CA LEU A 270 -10.38 -19.95 28.45
C LEU A 270 -10.21 -19.59 29.91
N ARG A 271 -8.97 -19.62 30.40
CA ARG A 271 -8.61 -19.24 31.76
C ARG A 271 -7.87 -17.92 31.77
N VAL A 272 -8.33 -17.03 32.59
CA VAL A 272 -7.71 -15.73 32.90
C VAL A 272 -7.31 -15.81 34.36
N GLY A 273 -6.00 -15.80 34.64
CA GLY A 273 -5.45 -15.93 35.98
C GLY A 273 -4.74 -14.64 36.39
N ASP A 274 -5.26 -13.97 37.43
CA ASP A 274 -4.70 -12.77 38.07
C ASP A 274 -4.28 -11.67 37.07
N LEU A 275 -5.11 -11.42 36.04
CA LEU A 275 -4.76 -10.54 34.93
C LEU A 275 -4.79 -9.07 35.36
N GLY A 276 -3.69 -8.35 35.10
CA GLY A 276 -3.57 -6.93 35.36
C GLY A 276 -2.95 -6.16 34.18
N LYS A 277 -3.52 -4.98 33.89
CA LYS A 277 -3.03 -4.06 32.85
C LYS A 277 -3.00 -2.63 33.34
N LYS A 278 -1.84 -1.97 33.16
CA LYS A 278 -1.67 -0.55 33.44
C LYS A 278 -1.07 0.19 32.23
N TYR A 279 -1.36 1.48 32.16
CA TYR A 279 -0.68 2.41 31.27
C TYR A 279 0.01 3.48 32.13
N HIS A 280 1.32 3.60 31.98
CA HIS A 280 2.18 4.39 32.86
C HIS A 280 2.00 3.90 34.30
N ASP A 281 1.48 4.72 35.23
CA ASP A 281 1.25 4.36 36.61
C ASP A 281 -0.23 4.16 36.96
N HIS A 282 -1.12 4.17 35.95
CA HIS A 282 -2.56 4.00 36.15
C HIS A 282 -3.03 2.61 35.74
N TRP A 283 -3.59 1.85 36.72
CA TRP A 283 -4.19 0.56 36.47
C TRP A 283 -5.53 0.72 35.75
N ILE A 284 -5.71 0.00 34.67
CA ILE A 284 -6.98 -0.09 33.94
C ILE A 284 -7.86 -1.16 34.59
N PHE A 285 -7.25 -2.31 34.89
CA PHE A 285 -7.82 -3.37 35.71
C PHE A 285 -6.68 -4.16 36.37
N ARG A 286 -7.02 -4.85 37.46
CA ARG A 286 -6.04 -5.68 38.21
C ARG A 286 -6.75 -6.82 38.91
N HIS A 287 -6.03 -7.96 39.07
CA HIS A 287 -6.53 -9.15 39.79
C HIS A 287 -7.79 -9.77 39.14
N VAL A 288 -7.89 -9.73 37.82
CA VAL A 288 -9.01 -10.35 37.11
C VAL A 288 -8.78 -11.86 36.99
N GLU A 289 -9.61 -12.66 37.65
CA GLU A 289 -9.63 -14.12 37.58
C GLU A 289 -10.95 -14.59 37.01
N ARG A 290 -10.93 -15.35 35.89
CA ARG A 290 -12.16 -15.91 35.29
C ARG A 290 -11.89 -17.11 34.42
N GLU A 291 -12.90 -17.98 34.37
CA GLU A 291 -13.00 -19.06 33.39
C GLU A 291 -14.20 -18.84 32.48
N PHE A 292 -13.96 -18.96 31.17
CA PHE A 292 -15.00 -18.90 30.15
C PHE A 292 -15.11 -20.26 29.46
N HIS A 293 -16.31 -20.80 29.40
CA HIS A 293 -16.58 -22.12 28.84
C HIS A 293 -17.26 -22.07 27.49
N GLY A 294 -16.91 -22.98 26.61
CA GLY A 294 -17.54 -23.09 25.29
C GLY A 294 -19.03 -23.43 25.38
N GLY A 295 -19.81 -22.84 24.49
CA GLY A 295 -21.28 -23.02 24.44
C GLY A 295 -22.08 -22.06 25.31
N GLU A 296 -21.41 -21.26 26.11
CA GLU A 296 -22.05 -20.23 26.95
C GLU A 296 -21.59 -18.85 26.44
N PRO A 297 -22.48 -18.01 25.89
CA PRO A 297 -22.17 -16.61 25.58
C PRO A 297 -22.05 -15.78 26.88
N TYR A 298 -21.05 -14.90 26.94
CA TYR A 298 -20.82 -13.97 28.03
C TYR A 298 -20.99 -12.54 27.56
N VAL A 299 -21.63 -11.69 28.38
CA VAL A 299 -21.72 -10.25 28.13
C VAL A 299 -21.01 -9.49 29.22
N LEU A 300 -20.06 -8.64 28.83
CA LEU A 300 -19.41 -7.67 29.69
C LEU A 300 -20.30 -6.43 29.76
N ASP A 301 -21.10 -6.34 30.84
CA ASP A 301 -21.95 -5.16 31.10
C ASP A 301 -21.20 -4.21 32.02
N THR A 302 -20.32 -3.41 31.44
CA THR A 302 -19.46 -2.47 32.18
C THR A 302 -19.61 -1.06 31.64
N PRO A 303 -19.46 0.01 32.42
CA PRO A 303 -19.52 1.38 31.92
C PRO A 303 -18.52 1.67 30.81
N SER A 304 -18.77 2.74 30.05
CA SER A 304 -17.80 3.21 29.06
C SER A 304 -16.51 3.64 29.74
N GLY A 305 -15.37 3.29 29.15
CA GLY A 305 -14.06 3.63 29.75
C GLY A 305 -13.55 2.64 30.80
N SER A 306 -14.29 1.58 31.14
CA SER A 306 -13.85 0.56 32.12
C SER A 306 -12.72 -0.37 31.67
N GLY A 307 -12.17 -0.21 30.47
CA GLY A 307 -11.08 -1.05 29.98
C GLY A 307 -11.48 -2.30 29.20
N LYS A 308 -12.75 -2.45 28.75
CA LYS A 308 -13.23 -3.62 27.95
C LYS A 308 -12.37 -3.91 26.73
N THR A 309 -12.09 -2.89 25.93
CA THR A 309 -11.26 -3.02 24.72
C THR A 309 -9.83 -3.43 25.08
N THR A 310 -9.26 -2.86 26.15
CA THR A 310 -7.93 -3.24 26.67
C THR A 310 -7.93 -4.69 27.15
N PHE A 311 -8.97 -5.13 27.84
CA PHE A 311 -9.13 -6.51 28.27
C PHE A 311 -9.18 -7.45 27.06
N PHE A 312 -9.97 -7.15 26.03
CA PHE A 312 -10.00 -7.93 24.80
C PHE A 312 -8.65 -7.97 24.10
N ARG A 313 -7.91 -6.86 24.08
CA ARG A 313 -6.55 -6.80 23.50
C ARG A 313 -5.57 -7.69 24.27
N CYS A 314 -5.69 -7.77 25.60
CA CYS A 314 -4.90 -8.69 26.42
C CYS A 314 -5.29 -10.14 26.17
N LEU A 315 -6.59 -10.48 26.10
CA LEU A 315 -7.06 -11.83 25.82
C LEU A 315 -6.53 -12.38 24.50
N CYS A 316 -6.59 -11.59 23.44
CA CYS A 316 -6.17 -12.02 22.10
C CYS A 316 -4.66 -11.85 21.82
N GLY A 317 -3.88 -11.39 22.81
CA GLY A 317 -2.42 -11.25 22.72
C GLY A 317 -1.92 -10.04 21.94
N LEU A 318 -2.78 -9.09 21.58
CA LEU A 318 -2.39 -7.81 20.97
C LEU A 318 -1.66 -6.89 21.95
N GLU A 319 -1.98 -7.02 23.23
CA GLU A 319 -1.28 -6.34 24.31
C GLU A 319 -0.84 -7.34 25.37
N ARG A 320 0.38 -7.15 25.87
CA ARG A 320 0.90 -7.96 26.96
C ARG A 320 0.40 -7.40 28.28
N PRO A 321 -0.21 -8.24 29.14
CA PRO A 321 -0.53 -7.82 30.51
C PRO A 321 0.74 -7.59 31.34
N GLU A 322 0.68 -6.77 32.38
CA GLU A 322 1.75 -6.58 33.35
C GLU A 322 1.76 -7.68 34.41
N GLU A 323 0.58 -8.18 34.77
CA GLU A 323 0.40 -9.26 35.77
C GLU A 323 -0.52 -10.34 35.18
N GLY A 324 -0.33 -11.57 35.60
CA GLY A 324 -1.16 -12.70 35.22
C GLY A 324 -0.95 -13.29 33.84
N GLU A 325 -1.81 -14.23 33.50
CA GLU A 325 -1.72 -14.95 32.22
C GLU A 325 -3.09 -15.34 31.66
N VAL A 326 -3.12 -15.53 30.33
CA VAL A 326 -4.26 -16.07 29.59
C VAL A 326 -3.89 -17.42 29.02
N SER A 327 -4.69 -18.46 29.31
CA SER A 327 -4.38 -19.84 28.91
C SER A 327 -5.63 -20.64 28.48
N GLY A 328 -5.42 -21.83 27.95
CA GLY A 328 -6.49 -22.79 27.61
C GLY A 328 -6.98 -22.75 26.17
N ILE A 329 -6.71 -21.69 25.39
CA ILE A 329 -7.06 -21.61 23.96
C ILE A 329 -5.96 -20.91 23.16
N ASP A 330 -5.90 -21.25 21.86
CA ASP A 330 -4.83 -20.77 20.96
C ASP A 330 -5.31 -19.83 19.85
N THR A 331 -6.63 -19.75 19.62
CA THR A 331 -7.17 -19.00 18.49
C THR A 331 -8.32 -18.11 18.89
N PHE A 332 -8.17 -16.84 18.52
CA PHE A 332 -9.17 -15.80 18.72
C PHE A 332 -9.63 -15.25 17.38
N SER A 333 -10.86 -14.78 17.34
CA SER A 333 -11.35 -13.84 16.33
C SER A 333 -11.99 -12.66 17.02
N VAL A 334 -11.78 -11.47 16.44
CA VAL A 334 -12.20 -10.22 17.09
C VAL A 334 -12.98 -9.37 16.12
N GLN A 335 -14.15 -8.91 16.53
CA GLN A 335 -14.75 -7.70 16.00
C GLN A 335 -14.32 -6.54 16.89
N PHE A 336 -13.53 -5.64 16.35
CA PHE A 336 -13.03 -4.48 17.07
C PHE A 336 -14.10 -3.37 17.14
N GLN A 337 -13.87 -2.39 17.99
CA GLN A 337 -14.72 -1.22 18.08
C GLN A 337 -14.74 -0.44 16.76
N GLU A 338 -13.58 -0.32 16.08
CA GLU A 338 -13.46 0.09 14.70
C GLU A 338 -13.63 -1.13 13.76
N ASP A 339 -14.23 -0.94 12.58
CA ASP A 339 -14.55 -2.09 11.72
C ASP A 339 -13.32 -2.77 11.10
N ARG A 340 -12.18 -2.06 11.00
CA ARG A 340 -10.88 -2.54 10.48
C ARG A 340 -11.02 -3.32 9.18
N LEU A 341 -11.71 -2.71 8.22
CA LEU A 341 -11.90 -3.27 6.89
C LEU A 341 -10.87 -2.69 5.91
N CYS A 342 -10.43 -3.51 4.98
CA CYS A 342 -9.66 -3.03 3.83
C CYS A 342 -10.60 -2.23 2.92
N GLU A 343 -10.65 -0.92 3.09
CA GLU A 343 -11.69 -0.02 2.55
C GLU A 343 -11.71 0.07 1.02
N ASP A 344 -10.57 -0.14 0.35
CA ASP A 344 -10.48 -0.14 -1.11
C ASP A 344 -11.06 -1.41 -1.75
N TYR A 345 -11.39 -2.42 -0.95
CA TYR A 345 -11.88 -3.71 -1.41
C TYR A 345 -13.33 -3.94 -0.99
N SER A 346 -14.01 -4.83 -1.72
CA SER A 346 -15.42 -5.15 -1.47
C SER A 346 -15.64 -5.92 -0.16
N ALA A 347 -16.91 -5.95 0.30
CA ALA A 347 -17.31 -6.76 1.44
C ALA A 347 -16.95 -8.24 1.25
N VAL A 348 -17.23 -8.78 0.05
CA VAL A 348 -16.88 -10.18 -0.30
C VAL A 348 -15.38 -10.39 -0.17
N LYS A 349 -14.55 -9.47 -0.67
CA LYS A 349 -13.08 -9.62 -0.61
C LYS A 349 -12.57 -9.54 0.83
N ASN A 350 -13.12 -8.69 1.68
CA ASN A 350 -12.76 -8.62 3.10
C ASN A 350 -13.08 -9.92 3.85
N LEU A 351 -14.15 -10.62 3.50
CA LEU A 351 -14.47 -11.91 4.10
C LEU A 351 -13.68 -13.05 3.46
N GLU A 352 -13.44 -13.02 2.14
CA GLU A 352 -12.59 -13.99 1.42
C GLU A 352 -11.19 -14.08 2.01
N MET A 353 -10.62 -12.96 2.49
CA MET A 353 -9.28 -12.96 3.13
C MET A 353 -9.19 -13.94 4.30
N VAL A 354 -10.31 -14.18 4.98
CA VAL A 354 -10.39 -15.06 6.15
C VAL A 354 -10.89 -16.47 5.77
N LEU A 355 -11.81 -16.57 4.83
CA LEU A 355 -12.38 -17.85 4.41
C LEU A 355 -11.56 -18.55 3.33
N GLY A 356 -10.88 -17.80 2.46
CA GLY A 356 -10.18 -18.31 1.29
C GLY A 356 -11.09 -18.74 0.14
N ASP A 357 -12.39 -18.41 0.20
CA ASP A 357 -13.40 -18.76 -0.78
C ASP A 357 -14.36 -17.58 -1.00
N ALA A 358 -14.34 -17.01 -2.20
CA ALA A 358 -15.15 -15.85 -2.55
C ALA A 358 -16.66 -16.20 -2.72
N ALA A 359 -16.96 -17.41 -3.22
CA ALA A 359 -18.35 -17.84 -3.41
C ALA A 359 -19.04 -18.04 -2.07
N LEU A 360 -18.36 -18.74 -1.14
CA LEU A 360 -18.83 -18.91 0.23
C LEU A 360 -18.96 -17.58 0.97
N ALA A 361 -17.99 -16.65 0.78
CA ALA A 361 -18.04 -15.32 1.38
C ALA A 361 -19.26 -14.53 0.91
N ARG A 362 -19.61 -14.61 -0.38
CA ARG A 362 -20.80 -13.97 -0.96
C ARG A 362 -22.08 -14.54 -0.37
N GLU A 363 -22.21 -15.86 -0.33
CA GLU A 363 -23.39 -16.55 0.21
C GLU A 363 -23.65 -16.16 1.67
N ILE A 364 -22.59 -16.12 2.47
CA ILE A 364 -22.69 -15.76 3.89
C ILE A 364 -23.09 -14.28 4.06
N LEU A 365 -22.44 -13.37 3.34
CA LEU A 365 -22.72 -11.94 3.46
C LEU A 365 -24.11 -11.56 2.97
N ALA A 366 -24.65 -12.23 1.97
CA ALA A 366 -26.02 -12.02 1.45
C ALA A 366 -27.11 -12.23 2.51
N GLN A 367 -26.80 -12.91 3.63
CA GLN A 367 -27.75 -13.09 4.75
C GLN A 367 -27.94 -11.81 5.57
N LEU A 368 -26.96 -10.90 5.54
CA LEU A 368 -26.96 -9.69 6.36
C LEU A 368 -26.80 -8.38 5.57
N LEU A 369 -26.41 -8.44 4.29
CA LEU A 369 -26.23 -7.28 3.43
C LEU A 369 -27.09 -7.41 2.16
N PRO A 370 -27.54 -6.30 1.57
CA PRO A 370 -28.18 -6.31 0.25
C PRO A 370 -27.16 -6.69 -0.82
N GLU A 371 -27.61 -7.36 -1.87
CA GLU A 371 -26.74 -7.91 -2.91
C GLU A 371 -25.90 -6.82 -3.61
N GLU A 372 -26.46 -5.64 -3.79
CA GLU A 372 -25.80 -4.48 -4.41
C GLU A 372 -24.56 -4.01 -3.62
N ALA A 373 -24.54 -4.21 -2.29
CA ALA A 373 -23.46 -3.81 -1.42
C ALA A 373 -22.28 -4.81 -1.39
N LEU A 374 -22.46 -6.03 -1.87
CA LEU A 374 -21.47 -7.11 -1.76
C LEU A 374 -20.21 -6.82 -2.55
N ASP A 375 -20.32 -6.21 -3.72
CA ASP A 375 -19.21 -5.92 -4.63
C ASP A 375 -18.72 -4.45 -4.52
N GLN A 376 -19.41 -3.60 -3.76
CA GLN A 376 -18.97 -2.22 -3.54
C GLN A 376 -17.75 -2.17 -2.63
N PRO A 377 -16.77 -1.26 -2.88
CA PRO A 377 -15.68 -1.00 -1.96
C PRO A 377 -16.21 -0.63 -0.57
N CYS A 378 -15.61 -1.17 0.48
CA CYS A 378 -16.09 -0.94 1.85
C CYS A 378 -16.15 0.55 2.24
N ARG A 379 -15.31 1.41 1.66
CA ARG A 379 -15.38 2.86 1.87
C ARG A 379 -16.73 3.49 1.46
N GLU A 380 -17.47 2.86 0.53
CA GLU A 380 -18.76 3.34 0.02
C GLU A 380 -19.95 2.77 0.81
N LEU A 381 -19.70 1.80 1.70
CA LEU A 381 -20.72 1.22 2.56
C LEU A 381 -21.10 2.14 3.71
N SER A 382 -22.36 2.07 4.16
CA SER A 382 -22.80 2.74 5.38
C SER A 382 -22.10 2.14 6.62
N GLY A 383 -22.02 2.90 7.72
CA GLY A 383 -21.41 2.43 8.97
C GLY A 383 -22.02 1.12 9.46
N GLY A 384 -23.36 0.99 9.42
CA GLY A 384 -24.03 -0.23 9.81
C GLY A 384 -23.76 -1.43 8.87
N MET A 385 -23.51 -1.19 7.57
CA MET A 385 -23.07 -2.25 6.64
C MET A 385 -21.63 -2.68 6.95
N LYS A 386 -20.70 -1.74 7.16
CA LYS A 386 -19.31 -2.04 7.57
C LYS A 386 -19.31 -2.87 8.85
N ARG A 387 -20.13 -2.48 9.81
CA ARG A 387 -20.28 -3.18 11.10
C ARG A 387 -20.73 -4.64 10.89
N ARG A 388 -21.68 -4.89 10.02
CA ARG A 388 -22.14 -6.26 9.71
C ARG A 388 -21.07 -7.07 8.98
N VAL A 389 -20.28 -6.48 8.09
CA VAL A 389 -19.13 -7.16 7.44
C VAL A 389 -18.10 -7.58 8.48
N SER A 390 -17.72 -6.69 9.40
CA SER A 390 -16.74 -6.99 10.46
C SER A 390 -17.25 -8.05 11.43
N LEU A 391 -18.55 -8.02 11.77
CA LEU A 391 -19.21 -9.05 12.57
C LEU A 391 -19.14 -10.43 11.89
N VAL A 392 -19.55 -10.52 10.64
CA VAL A 392 -19.51 -11.78 9.87
C VAL A 392 -18.10 -12.31 9.80
N ARG A 393 -17.11 -11.45 9.53
CA ARG A 393 -15.70 -11.83 9.48
C ARG A 393 -15.24 -12.46 10.80
N ALA A 394 -15.60 -11.86 11.95
CA ALA A 394 -15.24 -12.41 13.25
C ALA A 394 -15.94 -13.74 13.53
N MET A 395 -17.22 -13.86 13.18
CA MET A 395 -17.99 -15.10 13.42
C MET A 395 -17.57 -16.27 12.52
N GLU A 396 -17.11 -16.02 11.30
CA GLU A 396 -16.78 -17.06 10.32
C GLU A 396 -15.30 -17.48 10.30
N ALA A 397 -14.44 -16.80 11.04
CA ALA A 397 -13.00 -17.09 11.09
C ALA A 397 -12.62 -18.47 11.63
N GLY A 398 -13.55 -19.18 12.27
CA GLY A 398 -13.29 -20.54 12.78
C GLY A 398 -12.44 -20.59 14.05
N ALA A 399 -12.29 -19.50 14.78
CA ALA A 399 -11.56 -19.42 16.03
C ALA A 399 -12.28 -20.14 17.19
N GLN A 400 -11.52 -20.51 18.25
CA GLN A 400 -12.04 -21.13 19.46
C GLN A 400 -12.81 -20.15 20.35
N CYS A 401 -12.33 -18.90 20.39
CA CYS A 401 -12.99 -17.80 21.09
C CYS A 401 -13.28 -16.65 20.12
N VAL A 402 -14.47 -16.11 20.23
CA VAL A 402 -14.93 -14.94 19.47
C VAL A 402 -15.16 -13.79 20.44
N LEU A 403 -14.49 -12.69 20.20
CA LEU A 403 -14.61 -11.45 20.97
C LEU A 403 -15.34 -10.42 20.11
N LEU A 404 -16.45 -9.87 20.62
CA LEU A 404 -17.27 -8.88 19.91
C LEU A 404 -17.30 -7.58 20.71
N ASP A 405 -16.61 -6.54 20.20
CA ASP A 405 -16.58 -5.21 20.84
C ASP A 405 -17.61 -4.30 20.19
N GLU A 406 -18.66 -3.97 20.93
CA GLU A 406 -19.81 -3.15 20.52
C GLU A 406 -20.46 -3.60 19.19
N PRO A 407 -20.87 -4.87 19.04
CA PRO A 407 -21.30 -5.43 17.76
C PRO A 407 -22.55 -4.78 17.16
N PHE A 408 -23.36 -4.09 17.97
CA PHE A 408 -24.64 -3.52 17.58
C PHE A 408 -24.61 -2.01 17.35
N THR A 409 -23.49 -1.36 17.59
CA THR A 409 -23.35 0.10 17.43
C THR A 409 -23.60 0.50 15.97
N GLY A 410 -24.47 1.50 15.77
CA GLY A 410 -24.83 2.02 14.44
C GLY A 410 -25.80 1.14 13.66
N LEU A 411 -26.38 0.09 14.25
CA LEU A 411 -27.44 -0.71 13.65
C LEU A 411 -28.82 -0.20 14.10
N ASP A 412 -29.75 -0.14 13.14
CA ASP A 412 -31.18 0.01 13.46
C ASP A 412 -31.73 -1.26 14.10
N GLU A 413 -32.96 -1.20 14.62
CA GLU A 413 -33.54 -2.31 15.36
C GLU A 413 -33.72 -3.58 14.54
N GLU A 414 -34.10 -3.46 13.26
CA GLU A 414 -34.27 -4.60 12.35
C GLU A 414 -32.92 -5.30 12.09
N ASN A 415 -31.90 -4.53 11.73
CA ASN A 415 -30.55 -5.08 11.46
C ASN A 415 -29.89 -5.61 12.75
N ARG A 416 -30.18 -5.02 13.91
CA ARG A 416 -29.76 -5.55 15.19
C ARG A 416 -30.32 -6.95 15.45
N LYS A 417 -31.65 -7.14 15.29
CA LYS A 417 -32.28 -8.46 15.44
C LYS A 417 -31.68 -9.49 14.50
N LYS A 418 -31.43 -9.12 13.24
CA LYS A 418 -30.76 -10.01 12.27
C LYS A 418 -29.34 -10.39 12.72
N ALA A 419 -28.58 -9.43 13.25
CA ALA A 419 -27.22 -9.66 13.76
C ALA A 419 -27.24 -10.56 15.02
N GLU A 420 -28.15 -10.35 15.96
CA GLU A 420 -28.35 -11.18 17.16
C GLU A 420 -28.69 -12.64 16.78
N ALA A 421 -29.66 -12.82 15.87
CA ALA A 421 -30.02 -14.14 15.35
C ALA A 421 -28.85 -14.84 14.65
N TYR A 422 -28.05 -14.07 13.90
CA TYR A 422 -26.84 -14.58 13.25
C TYR A 422 -25.77 -15.04 14.28
N ILE A 423 -25.49 -14.20 15.28
CA ILE A 423 -24.54 -14.53 16.36
C ILE A 423 -24.96 -15.81 17.06
N ARG A 424 -26.23 -15.91 17.49
CA ARG A 424 -26.77 -17.10 18.17
C ARG A 424 -26.64 -18.37 17.31
N ARG A 425 -27.02 -18.30 16.05
CA ARG A 425 -26.90 -19.45 15.13
C ARG A 425 -25.47 -19.92 14.95
N LYS A 426 -24.51 -18.98 14.92
CA LYS A 426 -23.09 -19.25 14.64
C LYS A 426 -22.23 -19.43 15.89
N ALA A 427 -22.75 -19.26 17.09
CA ALA A 427 -22.02 -19.46 18.34
C ALA A 427 -21.43 -20.89 18.46
N GLY A 428 -22.21 -21.93 18.12
CA GLY A 428 -21.71 -23.26 17.78
C GLY A 428 -20.77 -23.91 18.80
N GLY A 429 -21.01 -23.75 20.12
CA GLY A 429 -20.17 -24.36 21.17
C GLY A 429 -18.81 -23.69 21.37
N ARG A 430 -18.52 -22.58 20.69
CA ARG A 430 -17.33 -21.73 20.91
C ARG A 430 -17.51 -20.85 22.16
N ILE A 431 -16.40 -20.35 22.68
CA ILE A 431 -16.44 -19.28 23.67
C ILE A 431 -16.80 -17.98 22.95
N LEU A 432 -17.83 -17.31 23.42
CA LEU A 432 -18.29 -16.04 22.86
C LEU A 432 -18.37 -14.99 23.98
N ILE A 433 -17.61 -13.92 23.82
CA ILE A 433 -17.59 -12.79 24.78
C ILE A 433 -17.96 -11.52 24.04
N LEU A 434 -19.03 -10.86 24.49
CA LEU A 434 -19.53 -9.59 23.96
C LEU A 434 -19.25 -8.48 24.96
N ALA A 435 -18.69 -7.38 24.50
CA ALA A 435 -18.65 -6.12 25.22
C ALA A 435 -19.68 -5.19 24.57
N THR A 436 -20.73 -4.80 25.28
CA THR A 436 -21.78 -3.94 24.73
C THR A 436 -22.49 -3.14 25.83
N HIS A 437 -22.93 -1.94 25.48
CA HIS A 437 -23.80 -1.11 26.32
C HIS A 437 -25.28 -1.29 26.00
N ILE A 438 -25.56 -1.94 24.87
CA ILE A 438 -26.93 -2.23 24.45
C ILE A 438 -27.29 -3.60 25.01
N ARG A 439 -28.28 -3.68 25.91
CA ARG A 439 -28.76 -4.97 26.40
C ARG A 439 -29.22 -5.82 25.22
N PRO A 440 -28.69 -7.05 25.08
CA PRO A 440 -29.16 -7.97 24.05
C PRO A 440 -30.67 -8.16 24.16
N GLY A 441 -31.35 -8.26 23.01
CA GLY A 441 -32.78 -8.54 22.98
C GLY A 441 -33.11 -9.92 23.56
N GLU A 442 -34.39 -10.20 23.76
CA GLU A 442 -34.90 -11.43 24.40
C GLU A 442 -34.30 -12.72 23.80
N GLU A 443 -33.99 -12.73 22.51
CA GLU A 443 -33.42 -13.89 21.84
C GLU A 443 -32.00 -14.26 22.29
N LEU A 444 -31.19 -13.26 22.66
CA LEU A 444 -29.82 -13.48 23.14
C LEU A 444 -29.75 -13.49 24.68
N SER A 445 -30.60 -12.73 25.36
CA SER A 445 -30.59 -12.59 26.83
C SER A 445 -30.92 -13.87 27.58
N GLN A 446 -31.70 -14.79 26.97
CA GLN A 446 -32.03 -16.10 27.58
C GLN A 446 -30.82 -17.07 27.64
N THR A 447 -29.75 -16.79 26.91
CA THR A 447 -28.59 -17.68 26.80
C THR A 447 -27.28 -17.06 27.30
N VAL A 448 -27.32 -15.81 27.76
CA VAL A 448 -26.11 -15.02 28.08
C VAL A 448 -25.91 -14.93 29.58
N ARG A 449 -24.71 -15.23 30.05
CA ARG A 449 -24.31 -14.92 31.42
C ARG A 449 -23.84 -13.45 31.47
N MET A 450 -24.55 -12.64 32.22
CA MET A 450 -24.15 -11.27 32.52
C MET A 450 -22.96 -11.29 33.49
N TRP A 451 -21.91 -10.56 33.15
CA TRP A 451 -20.77 -10.37 34.03
C TRP A 451 -20.73 -8.89 34.45
N GLU A 452 -21.00 -8.65 35.74
CA GLU A 452 -20.98 -7.30 36.31
C GLU A 452 -19.56 -6.87 36.69
N VAL A 453 -19.35 -5.56 36.65
CA VAL A 453 -18.07 -4.81 36.77
C VAL A 453 -17.38 -4.90 38.13
N GLN A 454 -17.99 -5.44 39.15
CA GLN A 454 -17.38 -5.51 40.48
C GLN A 454 -16.04 -6.28 40.52
N ASP A 455 -15.72 -6.99 39.39
CA ASP A 455 -14.52 -7.78 39.27
C ASP A 455 -13.34 -7.05 38.55
N PHE A 456 -13.55 -5.87 37.98
CA PHE A 456 -12.45 -4.99 37.60
C PHE A 456 -12.07 -4.15 38.83
N GLY A 457 -11.22 -4.74 39.70
CA GLY A 457 -10.77 -4.05 40.90
C GLY A 457 -10.24 -2.67 40.54
N HIS A 458 -10.97 -1.64 40.96
CA HIS A 458 -10.43 -0.28 41.01
C HIS A 458 -9.24 -0.30 41.97
N GLY A 459 -8.02 -0.31 41.42
CA GLY A 459 -6.82 -0.11 42.20
C GLY A 459 -6.86 1.29 42.77
N SER A 460 -7.20 1.38 44.05
CA SER A 460 -6.95 2.55 44.91
C SER A 460 -5.45 2.75 45.09
#